data_e6b70496980f6519611619f1f2340879
#
_entry.id   e6b70496980f6519611619f1f2340879
#
_cell.length_a   1.000
_cell.length_b   1.000
_cell.length_c   1.000
_cell.angle_alpha   90.00
_cell.angle_beta   90.00
_cell.angle_gamma   90.00
#
_symmetry.space_group_name_H-M   'P 1'
#
loop_
_entity.id
_entity.type
_entity.pdbx_description
1 polymer ?
#
loop_
_entity_poly.entity_id
_entity_poly.type
_entity_poly.pdbx_seq_one_letter_code
_entity_poly.pdbx_strand_id
1 'polypeptide(L)'
;SKKPTVSKNSCGYNLFGLADGLSRGVFDLPKLFVGSEGTLGVVSEATLRLVPKPQGTLTALIHFRRLEEVGEAVPHLLSLRPSALEVMDANTLNLIGRSAHGIPADAAATLLAELDSSEGEGDLRERADQMAAICGRYQLCGDLTIAYDKEQRDQLWKARKALYPTLYRFDPRKKPINFVDDVVVPATRISELIRYLETFFEGQHVPVAIFGHIGNGNAHITPLLDVNDRQDFDKMVRAYHEIHGAVLSRFDGSICGEHGDGRVRAEYVRKMFGEELYQLFVQVKQTLDPANVMNPGIKISETPFTEHIDYQRLSKSCATCAKCNSVCPVYDVFQSEDMSSRGWFEIVTAKDYSYLDSKRVVEACLNCKSCRTICPAGVDVSELILQRRAENPNQGSRWLFALQAKLPIFEAILTLSAKTQSWWDRPVPRAILERLAAPVMKRIATT
;
A
#
# COMPACT_ATOMS: atom_id res chain seq x y z
N SER A 1 16.22 24.89 17.53
CA SER A 1 15.90 24.41 16.17
C SER A 1 14.77 23.42 16.24
N LYS A 2 13.79 23.53 15.33
CA LYS A 2 12.67 22.59 15.20
C LYS A 2 12.95 21.53 14.11
N LYS A 3 14.19 21.42 13.64
CA LYS A 3 14.59 20.39 12.68
C LYS A 3 14.50 19.02 13.36
N PRO A 4 13.72 18.08 12.80
CA PRO A 4 13.65 16.72 13.32
C PRO A 4 15.03 16.04 13.31
N THR A 5 15.37 15.33 14.37
CA THR A 5 16.66 14.61 14.53
C THR A 5 16.59 13.15 14.04
N VAL A 6 15.55 12.82 13.29
CA VAL A 6 15.33 11.48 12.72
C VAL A 6 15.93 11.35 11.33
N SER A 7 16.18 10.13 10.89
CA SER A 7 16.81 9.84 9.58
C SER A 7 15.88 10.05 8.38
N LYS A 8 14.56 9.92 8.59
CA LYS A 8 13.51 10.14 7.60
C LYS A 8 12.50 11.17 8.11
N ASN A 9 12.15 12.13 7.28
CA ASN A 9 11.06 13.06 7.56
C ASN A 9 10.48 13.61 6.26
N SER A 10 9.20 13.37 6.02
CA SER A 10 8.41 13.94 4.90
C SER A 10 7.30 14.88 5.39
N CYS A 11 7.29 15.19 6.70
CA CYS A 11 6.33 16.10 7.30
C CYS A 11 6.66 17.58 6.96
N GLY A 12 5.64 18.35 6.63
CA GLY A 12 5.76 19.74 6.19
C GLY A 12 6.49 19.91 4.84
N TYR A 13 7.00 21.10 4.59
CA TYR A 13 7.87 21.36 3.44
C TYR A 13 9.34 21.33 3.84
N ASN A 14 10.21 20.87 2.95
CA ASN A 14 11.63 20.69 3.25
C ASN A 14 12.42 22.03 3.25
N LEU A 15 12.01 22.96 4.13
CA LEU A 15 12.70 24.26 4.32
C LEU A 15 14.09 24.08 4.90
N PHE A 16 14.32 23.03 5.70
CA PHE A 16 15.65 22.75 6.26
C PHE A 16 16.64 22.37 5.17
N GLY A 17 16.23 21.59 4.17
CA GLY A 17 17.06 21.27 3.01
C GLY A 17 17.41 22.48 2.17
N LEU A 18 16.48 23.45 2.03
CA LEU A 18 16.76 24.73 1.40
C LEU A 18 17.76 25.57 2.20
N ALA A 19 17.56 25.71 3.52
CA ALA A 19 18.45 26.43 4.41
C ALA A 19 19.87 25.85 4.41
N ASP A 20 19.99 24.53 4.48
CA ASP A 20 21.27 23.81 4.39
C ASP A 20 21.97 24.05 3.02
N GLY A 21 21.18 24.14 1.93
CA GLY A 21 21.69 24.51 0.60
C GLY A 21 22.19 25.94 0.55
N LEU A 22 21.39 26.88 1.01
CA LEU A 22 21.73 28.31 1.03
C LEU A 22 23.00 28.60 1.85
N SER A 23 23.20 27.92 2.98
CA SER A 23 24.44 28.05 3.76
C SER A 23 25.71 27.64 3.00
N ARG A 24 25.56 26.88 1.92
CA ARG A 24 26.63 26.45 1.00
C ARG A 24 26.62 27.18 -0.33
N GLY A 25 25.80 28.26 -0.44
CA GLY A 25 25.69 29.08 -1.65
C GLY A 25 24.85 28.42 -2.76
N VAL A 26 24.03 27.40 -2.44
CA VAL A 26 23.18 26.67 -3.40
C VAL A 26 21.70 26.87 -3.05
N PHE A 27 20.92 27.40 -3.99
CA PHE A 27 19.44 27.40 -3.86
C PHE A 27 18.86 26.16 -4.53
N ASP A 28 18.70 25.07 -3.75
CA ASP A 28 18.23 23.78 -4.23
C ASP A 28 16.68 23.71 -4.17
N LEU A 29 16.04 24.44 -5.09
CA LEU A 29 14.57 24.51 -5.17
C LEU A 29 13.87 23.15 -5.35
N PRO A 30 14.40 22.19 -6.12
CA PRO A 30 13.82 20.83 -6.20
C PRO A 30 13.53 20.18 -4.84
N LYS A 31 14.32 20.44 -3.80
CA LYS A 31 14.08 19.90 -2.44
C LYS A 31 12.76 20.37 -1.83
N LEU A 32 12.24 21.51 -2.25
CA LEU A 32 10.95 22.01 -1.80
C LEU A 32 9.79 21.20 -2.41
N PHE A 33 9.95 20.77 -3.66
CA PHE A 33 8.93 20.00 -4.36
C PHE A 33 8.94 18.52 -3.99
N VAL A 34 10.09 17.97 -3.59
CA VAL A 34 10.16 16.59 -3.08
C VAL A 34 9.36 16.50 -1.78
N GLY A 35 8.35 15.61 -1.76
CA GLY A 35 7.44 15.45 -0.64
C GLY A 35 6.37 16.55 -0.52
N SER A 36 6.20 17.44 -1.50
CA SER A 36 5.15 18.48 -1.48
C SER A 36 3.73 17.96 -1.73
N GLU A 37 3.56 16.71 -2.13
CA GLU A 37 2.27 16.06 -2.35
C GLU A 37 1.36 16.81 -3.35
N GLY A 38 1.95 17.44 -4.38
CA GLY A 38 1.21 18.19 -5.39
C GLY A 38 0.60 19.51 -4.88
N THR A 39 0.98 20.00 -3.71
CA THR A 39 0.44 21.25 -3.14
C THR A 39 1.10 22.50 -3.68
N LEU A 40 2.29 22.39 -4.29
CA LEU A 40 3.09 23.52 -4.75
C LEU A 40 3.18 23.62 -6.29
N GLY A 41 2.80 22.58 -7.00
CA GLY A 41 2.89 22.54 -8.46
C GLY A 41 2.74 21.13 -9.01
N VAL A 42 2.80 21.02 -10.34
CA VAL A 42 2.79 19.76 -11.07
C VAL A 42 4.17 19.52 -11.66
N VAL A 43 4.78 18.38 -11.37
CA VAL A 43 6.06 17.98 -11.94
C VAL A 43 5.79 17.35 -13.31
N SER A 44 6.16 18.02 -14.39
CA SER A 44 6.00 17.54 -15.77
C SER A 44 7.22 16.78 -16.29
N GLU A 45 8.40 17.12 -15.77
CA GLU A 45 9.66 16.49 -16.17
C GLU A 45 10.63 16.48 -14.99
N ALA A 46 11.41 15.41 -14.85
CA ALA A 46 12.42 15.29 -13.82
C ALA A 46 13.72 14.67 -14.37
N THR A 47 14.85 15.32 -14.06
CA THR A 47 16.18 14.74 -14.30
C THR A 47 16.68 14.08 -13.02
N LEU A 48 16.94 12.76 -13.09
CA LEU A 48 17.35 11.96 -11.95
C LEU A 48 18.83 11.59 -12.05
N ARG A 49 19.53 11.69 -10.91
CA ARG A 49 20.87 11.13 -10.78
C ARG A 49 20.80 9.63 -10.64
N LEU A 50 21.49 8.90 -11.52
CA LEU A 50 21.60 7.45 -11.44
C LEU A 50 22.77 7.03 -10.56
N VAL A 51 22.64 5.85 -9.96
CA VAL A 51 23.71 5.16 -9.23
C VAL A 51 24.03 3.84 -9.93
N PRO A 52 25.25 3.30 -9.82
CA PRO A 52 25.59 2.00 -10.36
C PRO A 52 24.67 0.91 -9.79
N LYS A 53 24.25 -0.02 -10.64
CA LYS A 53 23.50 -1.19 -10.17
C LYS A 53 24.44 -2.09 -9.35
N PRO A 54 24.00 -2.58 -8.17
CA PRO A 54 24.78 -3.55 -7.40
C PRO A 54 25.13 -4.80 -8.23
N GLN A 55 26.36 -5.31 -8.07
CA GLN A 55 26.79 -6.55 -8.70
C GLN A 55 26.25 -7.79 -8.00
N GLY A 56 26.02 -7.68 -6.68
CA GLY A 56 25.43 -8.72 -5.87
C GLY A 56 24.54 -8.17 -4.78
N THR A 57 23.66 -9.03 -4.30
CA THR A 57 22.74 -8.74 -3.18
C THR A 57 22.60 -10.00 -2.36
N LEU A 58 22.66 -9.91 -1.03
CA LEU A 58 22.25 -10.96 -0.11
C LEU A 58 21.08 -10.50 0.73
N THR A 59 20.22 -11.44 1.13
CA THR A 59 19.15 -11.20 2.13
C THR A 59 19.33 -12.18 3.28
N ALA A 60 19.23 -11.67 4.50
CA ALA A 60 19.29 -12.47 5.73
C ALA A 60 17.98 -12.35 6.51
N LEU A 61 17.53 -13.46 7.09
CA LEU A 61 16.39 -13.51 8.00
C LEU A 61 16.90 -13.95 9.38
N ILE A 62 16.55 -13.16 10.42
CA ILE A 62 17.08 -13.30 11.77
C ILE A 62 15.90 -13.26 12.76
N HIS A 63 15.80 -14.27 13.63
CA HIS A 63 14.72 -14.37 14.60
C HIS A 63 15.25 -14.12 16.01
N PHE A 64 14.78 -13.06 16.65
CA PHE A 64 15.16 -12.68 18.01
C PHE A 64 14.14 -13.19 19.04
N ARG A 65 14.64 -13.67 20.19
CA ARG A 65 13.79 -14.04 21.35
C ARG A 65 13.29 -12.83 22.12
N ARG A 66 13.96 -11.69 22.00
CA ARG A 66 13.65 -10.46 22.72
C ARG A 66 13.66 -9.27 21.77
N LEU A 67 12.61 -8.47 21.85
CA LEU A 67 12.47 -7.28 20.99
C LEU A 67 13.55 -6.22 21.32
N GLU A 68 13.92 -6.08 22.59
CA GLU A 68 14.95 -5.13 23.02
C GLU A 68 16.27 -5.36 22.31
N GLU A 69 16.65 -6.64 22.16
CA GLU A 69 17.89 -7.03 21.51
C GLU A 69 17.95 -6.66 20.03
N VAL A 70 16.78 -6.58 19.35
CA VAL A 70 16.71 -6.05 17.99
C VAL A 70 17.18 -4.60 17.95
N GLY A 71 16.70 -3.76 18.90
CA GLY A 71 17.10 -2.35 18.96
C GLY A 71 18.57 -2.15 19.31
N GLU A 72 19.11 -3.02 20.16
CA GLU A 72 20.54 -3.03 20.50
C GLU A 72 21.40 -3.45 19.31
N ALA A 73 20.94 -4.41 18.49
CA ALA A 73 21.65 -4.88 17.31
C ALA A 73 21.65 -3.87 16.16
N VAL A 74 20.58 -3.08 16.00
CA VAL A 74 20.40 -2.15 14.86
C VAL A 74 21.58 -1.19 14.67
N PRO A 75 22.10 -0.46 15.67
CA PRO A 75 23.25 0.43 15.46
C PRO A 75 24.50 -0.29 14.94
N HIS A 76 24.73 -1.53 15.37
CA HIS A 76 25.84 -2.37 14.91
C HIS A 76 25.60 -2.86 13.47
N LEU A 77 24.38 -3.28 13.15
CA LEU A 77 24.00 -3.71 11.80
C LEU A 77 24.06 -2.55 10.79
N LEU A 78 23.76 -1.33 11.21
CA LEU A 78 23.88 -0.15 10.33
C LEU A 78 25.33 0.13 9.90
N SER A 79 26.34 -0.28 10.68
CA SER A 79 27.74 -0.15 10.27
C SER A 79 28.08 -0.99 9.01
N LEU A 80 27.29 -2.05 8.75
CA LEU A 80 27.37 -2.86 7.56
C LEU A 80 26.72 -2.19 6.32
N ARG A 81 26.14 -1.01 6.46
CA ARG A 81 25.46 -0.25 5.39
C ARG A 81 24.43 -1.11 4.64
N PRO A 82 23.42 -1.66 5.34
CA PRO A 82 22.38 -2.46 4.68
C PRO A 82 21.55 -1.61 3.71
N SER A 83 21.15 -2.19 2.58
CA SER A 83 20.19 -1.60 1.64
C SER A 83 18.75 -1.70 2.15
N ALA A 84 18.46 -2.70 2.99
CA ALA A 84 17.21 -2.79 3.74
C ALA A 84 17.46 -3.39 5.13
N LEU A 85 16.72 -2.90 6.13
CA LEU A 85 16.68 -3.45 7.48
C LEU A 85 15.24 -3.33 8.00
N GLU A 86 14.49 -4.44 7.90
CA GLU A 86 13.05 -4.51 8.16
C GLU A 86 12.78 -5.31 9.43
N VAL A 87 11.81 -4.86 10.22
CA VAL A 87 11.35 -5.57 11.42
C VAL A 87 9.88 -5.97 11.28
N MET A 88 9.52 -7.09 11.86
CA MET A 88 8.15 -7.53 12.16
C MET A 88 8.10 -7.95 13.63
N ASP A 89 7.20 -7.37 14.42
CA ASP A 89 6.99 -7.69 15.83
C ASP A 89 6.23 -9.02 16.03
N ALA A 90 6.14 -9.48 17.27
CA ALA A 90 5.45 -10.73 17.59
C ALA A 90 3.98 -10.76 17.17
N ASN A 91 3.27 -9.63 17.29
CA ASN A 91 1.86 -9.53 16.91
C ASN A 91 1.72 -9.67 15.39
N THR A 92 2.56 -8.98 14.64
CA THR A 92 2.62 -9.11 13.18
C THR A 92 2.90 -10.55 12.75
N LEU A 93 3.88 -11.22 13.38
CA LEU A 93 4.23 -12.61 13.08
C LEU A 93 3.06 -13.58 13.36
N ASN A 94 2.29 -13.33 14.42
CA ASN A 94 1.09 -14.10 14.74
C ASN A 94 -0.02 -13.87 13.71
N LEU A 95 -0.24 -12.62 13.30
CA LEU A 95 -1.26 -12.24 12.34
C LEU A 95 -1.03 -12.85 10.95
N ILE A 96 0.23 -12.93 10.49
CA ILE A 96 0.56 -13.53 9.19
C ILE A 96 0.63 -15.06 9.22
N GLY A 97 0.65 -15.67 10.41
CA GLY A 97 0.75 -17.13 10.58
C GLY A 97 2.19 -17.63 10.52
N ARG A 98 2.85 -17.72 11.68
CA ARG A 98 4.28 -18.09 11.83
C ARG A 98 4.66 -19.35 11.07
N SER A 99 3.89 -20.42 11.23
CA SER A 99 4.20 -21.73 10.62
C SER A 99 4.18 -21.71 9.09
N ALA A 100 3.32 -20.90 8.49
CA ALA A 100 3.26 -20.75 7.03
C ALA A 100 4.54 -20.12 6.43
N HIS A 101 5.34 -19.47 7.25
CA HIS A 101 6.58 -18.78 6.85
C HIS A 101 7.84 -19.35 7.52
N GLY A 102 7.73 -20.49 8.22
CA GLY A 102 8.87 -21.11 8.90
C GLY A 102 9.42 -20.29 10.08
N ILE A 103 8.61 -19.41 10.67
CA ILE A 103 9.03 -18.53 11.76
C ILE A 103 8.89 -19.27 13.10
N PRO A 104 9.95 -19.31 13.95
CA PRO A 104 9.90 -19.95 15.25
C PRO A 104 8.79 -19.40 16.16
N ALA A 105 8.16 -20.30 16.92
CA ALA A 105 7.05 -19.93 17.81
C ALA A 105 7.44 -18.93 18.91
N ASP A 106 8.69 -19.00 19.35
CA ASP A 106 9.28 -18.18 20.41
C ASP A 106 10.01 -16.91 19.92
N ALA A 107 9.93 -16.60 18.62
CA ALA A 107 10.47 -15.35 18.10
C ALA A 107 9.64 -14.15 18.58
N ALA A 108 10.23 -13.23 19.34
CA ALA A 108 9.61 -11.97 19.71
C ALA A 108 9.63 -10.95 18.56
N ALA A 109 10.62 -11.05 17.67
CA ALA A 109 10.68 -10.27 16.46
C ALA A 109 11.48 -11.00 15.38
N THR A 110 11.17 -10.68 14.12
CA THR A 110 11.95 -11.12 12.96
C THR A 110 12.53 -9.90 12.27
N LEU A 111 13.84 -9.92 12.04
CA LEU A 111 14.57 -8.93 11.29
C LEU A 111 14.93 -9.50 9.91
N LEU A 112 14.62 -8.76 8.86
CA LEU A 112 15.09 -9.02 7.49
C LEU A 112 16.11 -7.96 7.14
N ALA A 113 17.34 -8.38 6.82
CA ALA A 113 18.42 -7.50 6.41
C ALA A 113 18.83 -7.80 4.96
N GLU A 114 19.06 -6.74 4.18
CA GLU A 114 19.59 -6.87 2.82
C GLU A 114 20.86 -6.07 2.67
N LEU A 115 21.87 -6.67 2.06
CA LEU A 115 23.14 -6.03 1.74
C LEU A 115 23.36 -6.06 0.24
N ASP A 116 23.70 -4.91 -0.31
CA ASP A 116 24.14 -4.76 -1.71
C ASP A 116 25.65 -4.57 -1.78
N SER A 117 26.28 -5.07 -2.84
CA SER A 117 27.70 -4.85 -3.12
C SER A 117 27.95 -4.49 -4.59
N SER A 118 28.80 -3.50 -4.80
CA SER A 118 29.42 -3.19 -6.10
C SER A 118 30.73 -3.94 -6.33
N GLU A 119 31.25 -4.62 -5.31
CA GLU A 119 32.53 -5.36 -5.33
C GLU A 119 32.33 -6.85 -5.57
N GLY A 120 31.08 -7.32 -5.49
CA GLY A 120 30.70 -8.70 -5.77
C GLY A 120 30.53 -9.58 -4.54
N GLU A 121 30.54 -10.90 -4.76
CA GLU A 121 30.14 -11.90 -3.76
C GLU A 121 31.11 -12.00 -2.58
N GLY A 122 32.42 -11.74 -2.81
CA GLY A 122 33.44 -11.78 -1.74
C GLY A 122 33.14 -10.78 -0.60
N ASP A 123 32.84 -9.52 -0.95
CA ASP A 123 32.44 -8.48 0.00
C ASP A 123 31.16 -8.87 0.75
N LEU A 124 30.18 -9.45 0.03
CA LEU A 124 28.94 -9.89 0.64
C LEU A 124 29.14 -11.00 1.65
N ARG A 125 30.04 -11.97 1.40
CA ARG A 125 30.36 -13.05 2.34
C ARG A 125 31.02 -12.52 3.60
N GLU A 126 32.01 -11.64 3.47
CA GLU A 126 32.65 -11.01 4.63
C GLU A 126 31.64 -10.23 5.48
N ARG A 127 30.78 -9.44 4.87
CA ARG A 127 29.75 -8.68 5.59
C ARG A 127 28.65 -9.58 6.17
N ALA A 128 28.36 -10.73 5.57
CA ALA A 128 27.49 -11.76 6.14
C ALA A 128 28.09 -12.37 7.42
N ASP A 129 29.39 -12.69 7.41
CA ASP A 129 30.10 -13.19 8.60
C ASP A 129 30.11 -12.15 9.72
N GLN A 130 30.35 -10.88 9.38
CA GLN A 130 30.24 -9.78 10.34
C GLN A 130 28.83 -9.64 10.90
N MET A 131 27.78 -9.77 10.06
CA MET A 131 26.38 -9.77 10.49
C MET A 131 26.10 -10.92 11.46
N ALA A 132 26.56 -12.14 11.13
CA ALA A 132 26.42 -13.30 12.01
C ALA A 132 27.13 -13.09 13.36
N ALA A 133 28.33 -12.52 13.36
CA ALA A 133 29.09 -12.20 14.57
C ALA A 133 28.41 -11.11 15.42
N ILE A 134 27.76 -10.13 14.81
CA ILE A 134 26.96 -9.12 15.51
C ILE A 134 25.74 -9.79 16.16
N CYS A 135 24.96 -10.52 15.37
CA CYS A 135 23.72 -11.15 15.82
C CYS A 135 23.96 -12.25 16.85
N GLY A 136 25.06 -12.98 16.75
CA GLY A 136 25.46 -14.04 17.70
C GLY A 136 25.73 -13.55 19.13
N ARG A 137 25.73 -12.24 19.37
CA ARG A 137 25.82 -11.65 20.73
C ARG A 137 24.48 -11.66 21.47
N TYR A 138 23.38 -11.96 20.75
CA TYR A 138 22.00 -11.86 21.20
C TYR A 138 21.31 -13.23 21.24
N GLN A 139 20.16 -13.29 21.88
CA GLN A 139 19.38 -14.54 22.02
C GLN A 139 18.54 -14.75 20.74
N LEU A 140 19.04 -15.59 19.85
CA LEU A 140 18.35 -15.94 18.61
C LEU A 140 17.49 -17.21 18.76
N CYS A 141 16.50 -17.36 17.89
CA CYS A 141 15.70 -18.57 17.74
C CYS A 141 16.26 -19.44 16.60
N GLY A 142 17.52 -19.81 16.69
CA GLY A 142 18.25 -20.58 15.65
C GLY A 142 19.25 -19.74 14.88
N ASP A 143 19.84 -20.34 13.86
CA ASP A 143 20.85 -19.69 13.02
C ASP A 143 20.24 -18.68 12.05
N LEU A 144 21.03 -17.75 11.56
CA LEU A 144 20.63 -16.84 10.50
C LEU A 144 20.39 -17.61 9.20
N THR A 145 19.29 -17.32 8.53
CA THR A 145 19.05 -17.81 7.17
C THR A 145 19.54 -16.76 6.18
N ILE A 146 20.56 -17.10 5.39
CA ILE A 146 21.20 -16.18 4.42
C ILE A 146 20.99 -16.71 3.01
N ALA A 147 20.53 -15.85 2.11
CA ALA A 147 20.28 -16.15 0.70
C ALA A 147 21.05 -15.20 -0.22
N TYR A 148 21.79 -15.76 -1.19
CA TYR A 148 22.52 -15.01 -2.21
C TYR A 148 21.81 -15.04 -3.56
N ASP A 149 21.17 -16.15 -3.93
CA ASP A 149 20.43 -16.22 -5.18
C ASP A 149 19.06 -15.56 -5.08
N LYS A 150 18.57 -15.09 -6.23
CA LYS A 150 17.33 -14.31 -6.30
C LYS A 150 16.09 -15.08 -5.81
N GLU A 151 16.00 -16.37 -6.12
CA GLU A 151 14.82 -17.17 -5.78
C GLU A 151 14.71 -17.36 -4.27
N GLN A 152 15.83 -17.71 -3.62
CA GLN A 152 15.88 -17.84 -2.16
C GLN A 152 15.63 -16.50 -1.46
N ARG A 153 16.23 -15.39 -1.96
CA ARG A 153 15.92 -14.05 -1.42
C ARG A 153 14.43 -13.71 -1.53
N ASP A 154 13.81 -13.98 -2.68
CA ASP A 154 12.39 -13.76 -2.87
C ASP A 154 11.52 -14.61 -1.90
N GLN A 155 12.00 -15.80 -1.49
CA GLN A 155 11.34 -16.62 -0.45
C GLN A 155 11.42 -15.94 0.93
N LEU A 156 12.58 -15.41 1.32
CA LEU A 156 12.74 -14.70 2.60
C LEU A 156 11.84 -13.46 2.68
N TRP A 157 11.67 -12.75 1.57
CA TRP A 157 10.77 -11.60 1.48
C TRP A 157 9.27 -11.96 1.51
N LYS A 158 8.89 -13.24 1.35
CA LYS A 158 7.47 -13.65 1.26
C LYS A 158 6.67 -13.27 2.50
N ALA A 159 7.21 -13.49 3.69
CA ALA A 159 6.53 -13.13 4.94
C ALA A 159 6.20 -11.65 4.99
N ARG A 160 7.18 -10.80 4.70
CA ARG A 160 7.01 -9.33 4.68
C ARG A 160 6.02 -8.87 3.60
N LYS A 161 6.07 -9.47 2.40
CA LYS A 161 5.16 -9.17 1.29
C LYS A 161 3.73 -9.68 1.51
N ALA A 162 3.55 -10.73 2.33
CA ALA A 162 2.24 -11.30 2.64
C ALA A 162 1.46 -10.50 3.69
N LEU A 163 2.11 -9.61 4.42
CA LEU A 163 1.57 -8.92 5.59
C LEU A 163 0.25 -8.20 5.28
N TYR A 164 0.27 -7.19 4.43
CA TYR A 164 -0.91 -6.39 4.13
C TYR A 164 -2.10 -7.22 3.63
N PRO A 165 -1.93 -8.11 2.64
CA PRO A 165 -3.01 -8.98 2.18
C PRO A 165 -3.61 -9.86 3.28
N THR A 166 -2.79 -10.32 4.22
CA THR A 166 -3.24 -11.16 5.32
C THR A 166 -4.08 -10.36 6.33
N LEU A 167 -3.67 -9.13 6.63
CA LEU A 167 -4.44 -8.25 7.52
C LEU A 167 -5.85 -7.98 7.02
N TYR A 168 -6.06 -7.84 5.70
CA TYR A 168 -7.40 -7.67 5.11
C TYR A 168 -8.31 -8.89 5.22
N ARG A 169 -7.74 -10.08 5.50
CA ARG A 169 -8.48 -11.34 5.69
C ARG A 169 -8.69 -11.71 7.15
N PHE A 170 -8.03 -11.01 8.07
CA PHE A 170 -7.99 -11.37 9.49
C PHE A 170 -9.41 -11.43 10.10
N ASP A 171 -10.21 -10.42 9.87
CA ASP A 171 -11.60 -10.35 10.34
C ASP A 171 -12.48 -9.70 9.23
N PRO A 172 -13.65 -10.24 8.93
CA PRO A 172 -14.56 -9.67 7.93
C PRO A 172 -14.99 -8.23 8.23
N ARG A 173 -15.09 -7.86 9.50
CA ARG A 173 -15.53 -6.52 9.96
C ARG A 173 -14.34 -5.59 10.20
N LYS A 174 -13.25 -6.09 10.80
CA LYS A 174 -12.07 -5.28 11.14
C LYS A 174 -11.15 -5.15 9.93
N LYS A 175 -10.74 -3.93 9.65
CA LYS A 175 -9.84 -3.63 8.52
C LYS A 175 -8.58 -2.94 9.02
N PRO A 176 -7.45 -3.12 8.32
CA PRO A 176 -6.25 -2.36 8.59
C PRO A 176 -6.48 -0.88 8.29
N ILE A 177 -6.24 0.00 9.25
CA ILE A 177 -6.48 1.45 9.11
C ILE A 177 -5.23 2.23 9.45
N ASN A 178 -4.69 2.96 8.47
CA ASN A 178 -3.41 3.65 8.55
C ASN A 178 -3.58 5.11 9.01
N PHE A 179 -4.08 5.34 10.21
CA PHE A 179 -4.25 6.68 10.78
C PHE A 179 -3.08 7.13 11.67
N VAL A 180 -2.29 6.20 12.19
CA VAL A 180 -1.06 6.45 12.99
C VAL A 180 0.17 5.82 12.36
N ASP A 181 0.07 5.46 11.10
CA ASP A 181 1.12 4.82 10.32
C ASP A 181 2.29 5.78 10.04
N ASP A 182 3.49 5.21 9.79
CA ASP A 182 4.66 5.92 9.27
C ASP A 182 5.35 6.88 10.25
N VAL A 183 5.28 6.61 11.55
CA VAL A 183 6.02 7.40 12.54
C VAL A 183 7.50 7.06 12.52
N VAL A 184 8.35 8.02 12.85
CA VAL A 184 9.82 7.85 12.90
C VAL A 184 10.35 8.35 14.22
N VAL A 185 11.25 7.58 14.81
CA VAL A 185 12.00 7.96 16.02
C VAL A 185 13.50 7.76 15.78
N PRO A 186 14.39 8.31 16.59
CA PRO A 186 15.81 7.92 16.52
C PRO A 186 15.94 6.38 16.55
N ALA A 187 16.75 5.82 15.64
CA ALA A 187 16.84 4.36 15.46
C ALA A 187 17.20 3.62 16.77
N THR A 188 17.92 4.26 17.66
CA THR A 188 18.26 3.74 19.00
C THR A 188 17.06 3.63 19.94
N ARG A 189 15.92 4.27 19.63
CA ARG A 189 14.71 4.28 20.45
C ARG A 189 13.58 3.46 19.87
N ILE A 190 13.80 2.80 18.73
CA ILE A 190 12.73 2.10 18.01
C ILE A 190 12.12 0.94 18.80
N SER A 191 12.94 0.18 19.55
CA SER A 191 12.42 -0.91 20.40
C SER A 191 11.55 -0.38 21.55
N GLU A 192 11.92 0.76 22.12
CA GLU A 192 11.11 1.44 23.13
C GLU A 192 9.76 1.88 22.57
N LEU A 193 9.75 2.40 21.34
CA LEU A 193 8.52 2.77 20.64
C LEU A 193 7.64 1.53 20.39
N ILE A 194 8.21 0.45 19.83
CA ILE A 194 7.44 -0.78 19.53
C ILE A 194 6.81 -1.32 20.83
N ARG A 195 7.56 -1.40 21.91
CA ARG A 195 7.06 -1.84 23.22
C ARG A 195 5.93 -0.93 23.74
N TYR A 196 6.07 0.37 23.60
CA TYR A 196 5.03 1.33 23.96
C TYR A 196 3.74 1.07 23.15
N LEU A 197 3.87 0.85 21.84
CA LEU A 197 2.73 0.58 20.95
C LEU A 197 2.06 -0.76 21.27
N GLU A 198 2.84 -1.83 21.48
CA GLU A 198 2.31 -3.14 21.90
C GLU A 198 1.47 -3.01 23.17
N THR A 199 2.03 -2.39 24.21
CA THR A 199 1.34 -2.17 25.49
C THR A 199 0.08 -1.33 25.35
N PHE A 200 0.16 -0.27 24.52
CA PHE A 200 -0.98 0.63 24.28
C PHE A 200 -2.15 -0.09 23.60
N PHE A 201 -1.90 -0.82 22.52
CA PHE A 201 -2.95 -1.52 21.79
C PHE A 201 -3.47 -2.75 22.53
N GLU A 202 -2.62 -3.46 23.26
CA GLU A 202 -3.04 -4.55 24.15
C GLU A 202 -4.02 -4.05 25.22
N GLY A 203 -3.72 -2.94 25.89
CA GLY A 203 -4.59 -2.31 26.87
C GLY A 203 -5.94 -1.85 26.31
N GLN A 204 -6.04 -1.66 25.01
CA GLN A 204 -7.30 -1.33 24.31
C GLN A 204 -7.97 -2.53 23.64
N HIS A 205 -7.39 -3.71 23.74
CA HIS A 205 -7.85 -4.93 23.04
C HIS A 205 -8.01 -4.73 21.53
N VAL A 206 -7.04 -4.04 20.91
CA VAL A 206 -7.00 -3.78 19.46
C VAL A 206 -5.86 -4.61 18.86
N PRO A 207 -6.16 -5.55 17.95
CA PRO A 207 -5.11 -6.22 17.19
C PRO A 207 -4.35 -5.21 16.34
N VAL A 208 -3.03 -5.27 16.36
CA VAL A 208 -2.16 -4.35 15.62
C VAL A 208 -1.00 -5.12 14.99
N ALA A 209 -0.64 -4.76 13.78
CA ALA A 209 0.62 -5.15 13.16
C ALA A 209 1.59 -3.98 13.26
N ILE A 210 2.82 -4.25 13.76
CA ILE A 210 3.90 -3.27 13.86
C ILE A 210 5.10 -3.82 13.10
N PHE A 211 5.49 -3.10 12.06
CA PHE A 211 6.59 -3.49 11.19
C PHE A 211 7.22 -2.24 10.62
N GLY A 212 8.33 -2.35 9.90
CA GLY A 212 8.89 -1.17 9.23
C GLY A 212 10.40 -1.19 9.07
N HIS A 213 10.89 -0.04 8.62
CA HIS A 213 12.30 0.19 8.30
C HIS A 213 13.09 0.51 9.56
N ILE A 214 13.39 -0.51 10.36
CA ILE A 214 13.97 -0.33 11.71
C ILE A 214 15.30 0.42 11.67
N GLY A 215 16.11 0.21 10.61
CA GLY A 215 17.38 0.93 10.43
C GLY A 215 17.22 2.45 10.34
N ASN A 216 16.05 2.92 9.94
CA ASN A 216 15.70 4.34 9.92
C ASN A 216 14.91 4.80 11.17
N GLY A 217 14.58 3.89 12.09
CA GLY A 217 13.67 4.19 13.19
C GLY A 217 12.22 4.40 12.76
N ASN A 218 11.84 3.93 11.58
CA ASN A 218 10.53 4.13 10.99
C ASN A 218 9.63 2.92 11.29
N ALA A 219 8.46 3.17 11.85
CA ALA A 219 7.47 2.16 12.19
C ALA A 219 6.17 2.38 11.43
N HIS A 220 5.69 1.31 10.79
CA HIS A 220 4.36 1.20 10.22
C HIS A 220 3.45 0.54 11.25
N ILE A 221 2.40 1.24 11.64
CA ILE A 221 1.47 0.84 12.69
C ILE A 221 0.11 0.66 12.06
N THR A 222 -0.37 -0.57 12.03
CA THR A 222 -1.60 -0.93 11.33
C THR A 222 -2.59 -1.60 12.28
N PRO A 223 -3.39 -0.83 13.02
CA PRO A 223 -4.45 -1.36 13.87
C PRO A 223 -5.59 -1.94 13.02
N LEU A 224 -6.22 -3.00 13.52
CA LEU A 224 -7.37 -3.64 12.90
C LEU A 224 -8.64 -3.22 13.65
N LEU A 225 -9.47 -2.39 13.04
CA LEU A 225 -10.65 -1.79 13.64
C LEU A 225 -11.89 -1.95 12.74
N ASP A 226 -13.06 -2.04 13.37
CA ASP A 226 -14.35 -1.91 12.70
C ASP A 226 -14.80 -0.44 12.77
N VAL A 227 -14.63 0.30 11.68
CA VAL A 227 -14.98 1.73 11.63
C VAL A 227 -16.49 2.01 11.75
N ASN A 228 -17.33 0.99 11.65
CA ASN A 228 -18.77 1.10 11.86
C ASN A 228 -19.16 0.86 13.33
N ASP A 229 -18.24 0.36 14.15
CA ASP A 229 -18.41 0.21 15.58
C ASP A 229 -17.97 1.49 16.32
N ARG A 230 -18.87 2.05 17.14
CA ARG A 230 -18.59 3.29 17.87
C ARG A 230 -17.42 3.17 18.84
N GLN A 231 -17.25 2.03 19.48
CA GLN A 231 -16.18 1.83 20.44
C GLN A 231 -14.82 1.75 19.72
N ASP A 232 -14.74 1.04 18.58
CA ASP A 232 -13.52 0.97 17.77
C ASP A 232 -13.19 2.34 17.15
N PHE A 233 -14.19 3.13 16.77
CA PHE A 233 -13.99 4.52 16.35
C PHE A 233 -13.40 5.38 17.47
N ASP A 234 -13.94 5.32 18.70
CA ASP A 234 -13.42 6.09 19.83
C ASP A 234 -12.00 5.66 20.21
N LYS A 235 -11.66 4.35 20.08
CA LYS A 235 -10.29 3.85 20.24
C LYS A 235 -9.35 4.41 19.15
N MET A 236 -9.82 4.50 17.90
CA MET A 236 -9.06 5.10 16.80
C MET A 236 -8.69 6.55 17.09
N VAL A 237 -9.65 7.37 17.49
CA VAL A 237 -9.43 8.79 17.82
C VAL A 237 -8.45 8.93 18.98
N ARG A 238 -8.60 8.12 20.03
CA ARG A 238 -7.68 8.11 21.16
C ARG A 238 -6.28 7.73 20.74
N ALA A 239 -6.12 6.63 19.99
CA ALA A 239 -4.82 6.17 19.52
C ALA A 239 -4.14 7.22 18.64
N TYR A 240 -4.88 7.89 17.78
CA TYR A 240 -4.36 8.97 16.93
C TYR A 240 -3.70 10.07 17.76
N HIS A 241 -4.36 10.56 18.79
CA HIS A 241 -3.83 11.64 19.62
C HIS A 241 -2.72 11.19 20.57
N GLU A 242 -2.88 10.05 21.22
CA GLU A 242 -1.91 9.51 22.17
C GLU A 242 -0.59 9.15 21.50
N ILE A 243 -0.64 8.45 20.37
CA ILE A 243 0.57 7.98 19.67
C ILE A 243 1.33 9.16 19.04
N HIS A 244 0.65 10.04 18.29
CA HIS A 244 1.33 11.21 17.72
C HIS A 244 1.86 12.14 18.82
N GLY A 245 1.10 12.32 19.90
CA GLY A 245 1.57 13.07 21.07
C GLY A 245 2.82 12.46 21.70
N ALA A 246 2.85 11.15 21.92
CA ALA A 246 4.01 10.44 22.46
C ALA A 246 5.22 10.50 21.53
N VAL A 247 5.02 10.34 20.21
CA VAL A 247 6.10 10.42 19.22
C VAL A 247 6.80 11.78 19.31
N LEU A 248 6.02 12.86 19.40
CA LEU A 248 6.58 14.23 19.46
C LEU A 248 7.19 14.59 20.83
N SER A 249 6.54 14.19 21.94
CA SER A 249 6.92 14.67 23.28
C SER A 249 7.86 13.73 24.04
N ARG A 250 7.72 12.41 23.82
CA ARG A 250 8.50 11.39 24.53
C ARG A 250 9.65 10.85 23.70
N PHE A 251 9.45 10.68 22.37
CA PHE A 251 10.41 9.99 21.52
C PHE A 251 11.25 10.91 20.64
N ASP A 252 11.04 12.23 20.68
CA ASP A 252 11.70 13.22 19.81
C ASP A 252 11.62 12.85 18.32
N GLY A 253 10.46 12.31 17.93
CA GLY A 253 10.23 11.72 16.62
C GLY A 253 9.59 12.66 15.59
N SER A 254 9.25 12.08 14.44
CA SER A 254 8.42 12.67 13.40
C SER A 254 7.14 11.84 13.20
N ILE A 255 6.05 12.52 12.94
CA ILE A 255 4.74 11.87 12.66
C ILE A 255 4.66 11.28 11.26
N CYS A 256 5.62 11.56 10.39
CA CYS A 256 5.63 11.08 9.01
C CYS A 256 7.07 10.92 8.51
N GLY A 257 7.43 9.69 8.14
CA GLY A 257 8.72 9.35 7.59
C GLY A 257 8.81 9.50 6.08
N GLU A 258 7.88 8.87 5.37
CA GLU A 258 7.94 8.74 3.91
C GLU A 258 6.58 8.87 3.20
N HIS A 259 5.44 8.56 3.87
CA HIS A 259 4.11 8.55 3.23
C HIS A 259 3.52 9.95 2.97
N GLY A 260 4.11 11.01 3.54
CA GLY A 260 3.58 12.37 3.51
C GLY A 260 2.52 12.63 4.59
N ASP A 261 2.19 13.90 4.80
CA ASP A 261 1.21 14.29 5.81
C ASP A 261 -0.22 13.95 5.35
N GLY A 262 -0.47 14.12 4.06
CA GLY A 262 -1.81 13.99 3.52
C GLY A 262 -2.80 14.92 4.22
N ARG A 263 -4.02 14.48 4.33
CA ARG A 263 -5.07 15.12 5.14
C ARG A 263 -5.10 14.59 6.57
N VAL A 264 -4.67 13.34 6.74
CA VAL A 264 -4.78 12.64 8.04
C VAL A 264 -3.84 13.22 9.07
N ARG A 265 -2.61 13.62 8.70
CA ARG A 265 -1.59 14.15 9.62
C ARG A 265 -1.48 15.66 9.62
N ALA A 266 -2.18 16.35 8.71
CA ALA A 266 -2.07 17.80 8.51
C ALA A 266 -2.26 18.62 9.81
N GLU A 267 -3.22 18.24 10.67
CA GLU A 267 -3.48 18.90 11.95
C GLU A 267 -2.30 18.84 12.94
N TYR A 268 -1.39 17.85 12.77
CA TYR A 268 -0.21 17.69 13.63
C TYR A 268 1.04 18.43 13.11
N VAL A 269 1.04 18.88 11.87
CA VAL A 269 2.19 19.63 11.29
C VAL A 269 2.52 20.85 12.11
N ARG A 270 1.49 21.66 12.50
CA ARG A 270 1.68 22.82 13.38
C ARG A 270 2.21 22.41 14.75
N LYS A 271 1.71 21.34 15.35
CA LYS A 271 2.18 20.84 16.65
C LYS A 271 3.64 20.40 16.61
N MET A 272 4.05 19.75 15.52
CA MET A 272 5.42 19.27 15.33
C MET A 272 6.42 20.42 15.15
N PHE A 273 6.11 21.38 14.29
CA PHE A 273 7.07 22.43 13.91
C PHE A 273 6.90 23.74 14.70
N GLY A 274 5.78 23.92 15.37
CA GLY A 274 5.43 25.17 16.05
C GLY A 274 4.92 26.25 15.09
N GLU A 275 4.41 27.33 15.64
CA GLU A 275 3.71 28.37 14.89
C GLU A 275 4.58 29.04 13.82
N GLU A 276 5.79 29.44 14.17
CA GLU A 276 6.67 30.21 13.26
C GLU A 276 6.99 29.45 11.97
N LEU A 277 7.39 28.15 12.08
CA LEU A 277 7.67 27.32 10.91
C LEU A 277 6.41 26.96 10.13
N TYR A 278 5.31 26.73 10.85
CA TYR A 278 4.04 26.45 10.19
C TYR A 278 3.58 27.64 9.34
N GLN A 279 3.74 28.87 9.84
CA GLN A 279 3.44 30.08 9.06
C GLN A 279 4.36 30.23 7.83
N LEU A 280 5.61 29.81 7.90
CA LEU A 280 6.47 29.74 6.72
C LEU A 280 5.95 28.72 5.69
N PHE A 281 5.46 27.56 6.11
CA PHE A 281 4.81 26.61 5.20
C PHE A 281 3.58 27.23 4.51
N VAL A 282 2.75 27.93 5.27
CA VAL A 282 1.58 28.66 4.72
C VAL A 282 2.03 29.71 3.68
N GLN A 283 3.06 30.50 3.99
CA GLN A 283 3.59 31.52 3.06
C GLN A 283 4.14 30.88 1.77
N VAL A 284 4.88 29.77 1.87
CA VAL A 284 5.37 29.03 0.69
C VAL A 284 4.21 28.55 -0.17
N LYS A 285 3.18 27.96 0.45
CA LYS A 285 1.96 27.53 -0.25
C LYS A 285 1.29 28.70 -0.95
N GLN A 286 1.05 29.80 -0.26
CA GLN A 286 0.40 31.01 -0.81
C GLN A 286 1.22 31.65 -1.94
N THR A 287 2.55 31.62 -1.85
CA THR A 287 3.44 32.16 -2.88
C THR A 287 3.35 31.38 -4.19
N LEU A 288 3.30 30.04 -4.11
CA LEU A 288 3.31 29.16 -5.28
C LEU A 288 1.89 28.82 -5.78
N ASP A 289 0.90 28.90 -4.91
CA ASP A 289 -0.50 28.63 -5.22
C ASP A 289 -1.43 29.62 -4.50
N PRO A 290 -1.44 30.90 -4.93
CA PRO A 290 -2.23 31.93 -4.27
C PRO A 290 -3.74 31.70 -4.32
N ALA A 291 -4.22 30.96 -5.32
CA ALA A 291 -5.64 30.62 -5.47
C ALA A 291 -6.03 29.34 -4.71
N ASN A 292 -5.06 28.65 -4.08
CA ASN A 292 -5.25 27.40 -3.34
C ASN A 292 -6.00 26.32 -4.13
N VAL A 293 -5.63 26.13 -5.41
CA VAL A 293 -6.21 25.13 -6.30
C VAL A 293 -5.38 23.83 -6.34
N MET A 294 -4.11 23.90 -5.92
CA MET A 294 -3.19 22.77 -5.93
C MET A 294 -3.36 21.94 -4.66
N ASN A 295 -4.13 20.87 -4.77
CA ASN A 295 -4.34 19.87 -3.72
C ASN A 295 -4.66 20.49 -2.32
N PRO A 296 -5.75 21.24 -2.17
CA PRO A 296 -6.07 21.97 -0.95
C PRO A 296 -6.36 21.03 0.24
N GLY A 297 -5.97 21.47 1.44
CA GLY A 297 -6.18 20.71 2.69
C GLY A 297 -5.15 19.58 2.92
N ILE A 298 -4.14 19.47 2.06
CA ILE A 298 -2.99 18.57 2.23
C ILE A 298 -1.86 19.35 2.89
N LYS A 299 -1.18 18.77 3.88
CA LYS A 299 -0.07 19.33 4.68
C LYS A 299 -0.45 20.55 5.54
N ILE A 300 -1.30 21.40 5.03
CA ILE A 300 -1.76 22.63 5.70
C ILE A 300 -3.28 22.54 5.88
N SER A 301 -3.69 22.12 7.07
CA SER A 301 -5.10 22.05 7.48
C SER A 301 -5.19 21.95 9.01
N GLU A 302 -6.26 22.50 9.57
CA GLU A 302 -6.65 22.34 10.97
C GLU A 302 -7.87 21.45 11.12
N THR A 303 -8.39 20.96 10.00
CA THR A 303 -9.56 20.08 9.99
C THR A 303 -9.21 18.76 10.67
N PRO A 304 -9.99 18.31 11.65
CA PRO A 304 -9.76 17.04 12.31
C PRO A 304 -9.66 15.88 11.32
N PHE A 305 -8.74 14.95 11.54
CA PHE A 305 -8.52 13.83 10.62
C PHE A 305 -9.80 13.01 10.38
N THR A 306 -10.69 12.94 11.37
CA THR A 306 -11.95 12.20 11.30
C THR A 306 -12.92 12.73 10.23
N GLU A 307 -12.81 14.00 9.84
CA GLU A 307 -13.64 14.58 8.78
C GLU A 307 -13.14 14.20 7.38
N HIS A 308 -11.90 13.72 7.28
CA HIS A 308 -11.25 13.34 6.02
C HIS A 308 -11.38 11.85 5.70
N ILE A 309 -11.91 11.04 6.62
CA ILE A 309 -11.99 9.60 6.46
C ILE A 309 -13.30 9.22 5.77
N ASP A 310 -13.21 8.62 4.59
CA ASP A 310 -14.32 7.90 3.97
C ASP A 310 -14.47 6.52 4.65
N TYR A 311 -15.27 6.48 5.72
CA TYR A 311 -15.51 5.25 6.49
C TYR A 311 -16.09 4.11 5.65
N GLN A 312 -16.84 4.43 4.61
CA GLN A 312 -17.43 3.43 3.73
C GLN A 312 -16.37 2.82 2.81
N ARG A 313 -15.41 3.63 2.37
CA ARG A 313 -14.28 3.14 1.61
C ARG A 313 -13.37 2.28 2.46
N LEU A 314 -13.16 2.63 3.72
CA LEU A 314 -12.34 1.84 4.66
C LEU A 314 -12.96 0.46 4.97
N SER A 315 -14.29 0.32 4.90
CA SER A 315 -14.94 -0.98 5.10
C SER A 315 -14.71 -1.97 3.95
N LYS A 316 -14.13 -1.52 2.82
CA LYS A 316 -13.89 -2.36 1.64
C LYS A 316 -12.64 -3.20 1.79
N SER A 317 -12.68 -4.39 1.20
CA SER A 317 -11.64 -5.41 1.38
C SER A 317 -10.47 -5.32 0.40
N CYS A 318 -10.35 -4.28 -0.42
CA CYS A 318 -9.26 -4.14 -1.39
C CYS A 318 -8.03 -3.46 -0.78
N ALA A 319 -6.90 -4.16 -0.80
CA ALA A 319 -5.60 -3.64 -0.34
C ALA A 319 -4.88 -2.75 -1.39
N THR A 320 -5.51 -2.39 -2.49
CA THR A 320 -4.97 -1.58 -3.60
C THR A 320 -3.59 -2.01 -4.15
N CYS A 321 -3.18 -3.24 -3.92
CA CYS A 321 -1.84 -3.77 -4.23
C CYS A 321 -1.57 -4.01 -5.73
N ALA A 322 -2.54 -3.81 -6.60
CA ALA A 322 -2.48 -3.96 -8.06
C ALA A 322 -2.09 -5.35 -8.60
N LYS A 323 -1.95 -6.39 -7.79
CA LYS A 323 -1.63 -7.75 -8.28
C LYS A 323 -2.61 -8.25 -9.33
N CYS A 324 -3.88 -7.85 -9.25
CA CYS A 324 -4.90 -8.20 -10.21
C CYS A 324 -4.67 -7.57 -11.61
N ASN A 325 -3.92 -6.47 -11.71
CA ASN A 325 -3.64 -5.82 -12.99
C ASN A 325 -2.75 -6.72 -13.87
N SER A 326 -1.78 -7.44 -13.29
CA SER A 326 -0.85 -8.32 -14.03
C SER A 326 -1.51 -9.52 -14.71
N VAL A 327 -2.76 -9.84 -14.37
CA VAL A 327 -3.52 -10.95 -14.96
C VAL A 327 -4.80 -10.48 -15.66
N CYS A 328 -5.01 -9.16 -15.73
CA CYS A 328 -6.19 -8.59 -16.37
C CYS A 328 -5.95 -8.39 -17.88
N PRO A 329 -6.66 -9.14 -18.76
CA PRO A 329 -6.44 -9.01 -20.19
C PRO A 329 -6.85 -7.63 -20.74
N VAL A 330 -7.75 -6.93 -20.06
CA VAL A 330 -8.14 -5.57 -20.45
C VAL A 330 -7.04 -4.57 -20.09
N TYR A 331 -6.47 -4.69 -18.90
CA TYR A 331 -5.34 -3.85 -18.50
C TYR A 331 -4.11 -4.07 -19.39
N ASP A 332 -3.88 -5.31 -19.82
CA ASP A 332 -2.76 -5.64 -20.72
C ASP A 332 -2.85 -4.88 -22.06
N VAL A 333 -4.07 -4.68 -22.56
CA VAL A 333 -4.31 -3.94 -23.82
C VAL A 333 -4.27 -2.43 -23.62
N PHE A 334 -4.95 -1.91 -22.58
CA PHE A 334 -5.15 -0.47 -22.44
C PHE A 334 -4.04 0.22 -21.65
N GLN A 335 -3.31 -0.50 -20.80
CA GLN A 335 -2.24 0.00 -19.92
C GLN A 335 -2.65 1.25 -19.11
N SER A 336 -3.93 1.34 -18.77
CA SER A 336 -4.55 2.48 -18.10
C SER A 336 -5.25 2.02 -16.83
N GLU A 337 -5.12 2.80 -15.74
CA GLU A 337 -5.65 2.41 -14.44
C GLU A 337 -7.19 2.32 -14.43
N ASP A 338 -7.88 3.17 -15.18
CA ASP A 338 -9.34 3.13 -15.33
C ASP A 338 -9.83 1.87 -16.09
N MET A 339 -8.93 1.18 -16.78
CA MET A 339 -9.15 -0.10 -17.44
C MET A 339 -8.49 -1.28 -16.73
N SER A 340 -8.24 -1.15 -15.43
CA SER A 340 -7.64 -2.18 -14.58
C SER A 340 -8.65 -2.75 -13.58
N SER A 341 -8.42 -3.99 -13.13
CA SER A 341 -9.26 -4.59 -12.08
C SER A 341 -9.25 -3.77 -10.79
N ARG A 342 -8.10 -3.16 -10.44
CA ARG A 342 -7.98 -2.29 -9.28
C ARG A 342 -8.78 -1.00 -9.47
N GLY A 343 -8.61 -0.32 -10.59
CA GLY A 343 -9.35 0.88 -10.93
C GLY A 343 -10.87 0.63 -10.99
N TRP A 344 -11.28 -0.50 -11.53
CA TRP A 344 -12.70 -0.88 -11.53
C TRP A 344 -13.26 -1.07 -10.14
N PHE A 345 -12.50 -1.69 -9.23
CA PHE A 345 -12.92 -1.81 -7.85
C PHE A 345 -13.22 -0.42 -7.25
N GLU A 346 -12.31 0.53 -7.43
CA GLU A 346 -12.48 1.90 -6.93
C GLU A 346 -13.73 2.57 -7.53
N ILE A 347 -13.90 2.47 -8.84
CA ILE A 347 -15.02 3.11 -9.57
C ILE A 347 -16.36 2.50 -9.16
N VAL A 348 -16.50 1.16 -9.17
CA VAL A 348 -17.81 0.52 -8.88
C VAL A 348 -18.19 0.56 -7.40
N THR A 349 -17.24 0.83 -6.53
CA THR A 349 -17.50 0.94 -5.10
C THR A 349 -17.59 2.40 -4.61
N ALA A 350 -17.29 3.38 -5.46
CA ALA A 350 -17.49 4.79 -5.16
C ALA A 350 -19.01 5.14 -5.19
N LYS A 351 -19.45 5.91 -4.20
CA LYS A 351 -20.87 6.34 -4.11
C LYS A 351 -21.24 7.36 -5.17
N ASP A 352 -20.28 8.21 -5.55
CA ASP A 352 -20.52 9.38 -6.40
C ASP A 352 -20.55 9.03 -7.90
N TYR A 353 -20.30 7.75 -8.26
CA TYR A 353 -20.32 7.29 -9.64
C TYR A 353 -21.60 6.50 -9.95
N SER A 354 -22.44 7.04 -10.82
CA SER A 354 -23.57 6.32 -11.38
C SER A 354 -23.13 5.23 -12.36
N TYR A 355 -24.03 4.34 -12.76
CA TYR A 355 -23.76 3.40 -13.85
C TYR A 355 -23.36 4.13 -15.13
N LEU A 356 -24.01 5.24 -15.47
CA LEU A 356 -23.72 5.98 -16.70
C LEU A 356 -22.29 6.54 -16.72
N ASP A 357 -21.81 7.06 -15.57
CA ASP A 357 -20.45 7.56 -15.43
C ASP A 357 -19.41 6.44 -15.54
N SER A 358 -19.75 5.26 -15.03
CA SER A 358 -18.88 4.09 -14.99
C SER A 358 -19.06 3.15 -16.20
N LYS A 359 -19.99 3.44 -17.12
CA LYS A 359 -20.42 2.53 -18.19
C LYS A 359 -19.27 1.98 -19.02
N ARG A 360 -18.36 2.84 -19.49
CA ARG A 360 -17.19 2.44 -20.29
C ARG A 360 -16.35 1.39 -19.57
N VAL A 361 -16.09 1.62 -18.30
CA VAL A 361 -15.28 0.78 -17.42
C VAL A 361 -15.99 -0.55 -17.14
N VAL A 362 -17.25 -0.46 -16.74
CA VAL A 362 -18.07 -1.63 -16.38
C VAL A 362 -18.27 -2.55 -17.60
N GLU A 363 -18.45 -1.99 -18.81
CA GLU A 363 -18.64 -2.76 -20.04
C GLU A 363 -17.34 -3.39 -20.55
N ALA A 364 -16.16 -2.86 -20.21
CA ALA A 364 -14.87 -3.38 -20.65
C ALA A 364 -14.49 -4.71 -19.97
N CYS A 365 -14.98 -5.00 -18.78
CA CYS A 365 -14.64 -6.22 -18.05
C CYS A 365 -15.16 -7.48 -18.77
N LEU A 366 -14.25 -8.43 -19.06
CA LEU A 366 -14.58 -9.71 -19.73
C LEU A 366 -15.17 -10.77 -18.77
N ASN A 367 -15.28 -10.48 -17.49
CA ASN A 367 -15.73 -11.42 -16.46
C ASN A 367 -14.95 -12.75 -16.42
N CYS A 368 -13.66 -12.72 -16.75
CA CYS A 368 -12.80 -13.91 -16.79
C CYS A 368 -12.39 -14.42 -15.40
N LYS A 369 -12.66 -13.68 -14.34
CA LYS A 369 -12.36 -13.99 -12.92
C LYS A 369 -10.88 -14.16 -12.55
N SER A 370 -9.96 -13.90 -13.47
CA SER A 370 -8.51 -14.00 -13.18
C SER A 370 -8.08 -13.09 -12.02
N CYS A 371 -8.69 -11.92 -11.89
CA CYS A 371 -8.42 -11.00 -10.78
C CYS A 371 -8.76 -11.60 -9.40
N ARG A 372 -9.83 -12.41 -9.31
CA ARG A 372 -10.21 -13.12 -8.07
C ARG A 372 -9.17 -14.16 -7.68
N THR A 373 -8.67 -14.94 -8.63
CA THR A 373 -7.74 -16.05 -8.34
C THR A 373 -6.42 -15.58 -7.77
N ILE A 374 -5.93 -14.40 -8.20
CA ILE A 374 -4.66 -13.84 -7.73
C ILE A 374 -4.84 -12.88 -6.54
N CYS A 375 -6.07 -12.47 -6.23
CA CYS A 375 -6.32 -11.47 -5.19
C CYS A 375 -5.97 -12.01 -3.79
N PRO A 376 -4.95 -11.45 -3.12
CA PRO A 376 -4.57 -11.93 -1.80
C PRO A 376 -5.60 -11.56 -0.72
N ALA A 377 -6.43 -10.54 -0.95
CA ALA A 377 -7.53 -10.16 -0.06
C ALA A 377 -8.87 -10.87 -0.39
N GLY A 378 -8.90 -11.71 -1.43
CA GLY A 378 -10.09 -12.49 -1.80
C GLY A 378 -11.20 -11.69 -2.47
N VAL A 379 -10.92 -10.48 -2.95
CA VAL A 379 -11.92 -9.62 -3.62
C VAL A 379 -12.27 -10.16 -4.99
N ASP A 380 -13.57 -10.31 -5.27
CA ASP A 380 -14.08 -10.64 -6.60
C ASP A 380 -14.57 -9.37 -7.31
N VAL A 381 -13.66 -8.71 -8.02
CA VAL A 381 -14.00 -7.48 -8.77
C VAL A 381 -14.97 -7.79 -9.91
N SER A 382 -14.88 -8.99 -10.51
CA SER A 382 -15.77 -9.38 -11.61
C SER A 382 -17.22 -9.50 -11.15
N GLU A 383 -17.44 -9.97 -9.91
CA GLU A 383 -18.77 -10.03 -9.30
C GLU A 383 -19.35 -8.64 -9.05
N LEU A 384 -18.53 -7.72 -8.52
CA LEU A 384 -18.94 -6.31 -8.33
C LEU A 384 -19.34 -5.65 -9.65
N ILE A 385 -18.60 -5.92 -10.72
CA ILE A 385 -18.94 -5.45 -12.06
C ILE A 385 -20.27 -6.03 -12.54
N LEU A 386 -20.53 -7.33 -12.31
CA LEU A 386 -21.82 -7.94 -12.69
C LEU A 386 -22.98 -7.32 -11.92
N GLN A 387 -22.81 -7.07 -10.62
CA GLN A 387 -23.82 -6.37 -9.81
C GLN A 387 -24.10 -4.98 -10.37
N ARG A 388 -23.07 -4.21 -10.70
CA ARG A 388 -23.22 -2.89 -11.29
C ARG A 388 -23.89 -2.93 -12.68
N ARG A 389 -23.60 -3.94 -13.51
CA ARG A 389 -24.30 -4.18 -14.78
C ARG A 389 -25.78 -4.50 -14.59
N ALA A 390 -26.11 -5.24 -13.53
CA ALA A 390 -27.48 -5.62 -13.22
C ALA A 390 -28.37 -4.44 -12.81
N GLU A 391 -27.78 -3.34 -12.30
CA GLU A 391 -28.50 -2.11 -11.98
C GLU A 391 -29.15 -1.44 -13.23
N ASN A 392 -28.54 -1.63 -14.41
CA ASN A 392 -29.06 -1.08 -15.66
C ASN A 392 -28.98 -2.08 -16.81
N PRO A 393 -29.72 -3.19 -16.76
CA PRO A 393 -29.70 -4.22 -17.79
C PRO A 393 -30.27 -3.66 -19.11
N ASN A 394 -29.51 -3.83 -20.19
CA ASN A 394 -30.01 -3.47 -21.52
C ASN A 394 -31.17 -4.39 -21.93
N GLN A 395 -32.03 -3.91 -22.87
CA GLN A 395 -33.22 -4.66 -23.27
C GLN A 395 -32.87 -6.04 -23.89
N GLY A 396 -31.75 -6.15 -24.62
CA GLY A 396 -31.28 -7.41 -25.18
C GLY A 396 -30.87 -8.41 -24.10
N SER A 397 -30.17 -7.96 -23.05
CA SER A 397 -29.83 -8.81 -21.91
C SER A 397 -31.08 -9.29 -21.15
N ARG A 398 -32.06 -8.41 -20.92
CA ARG A 398 -33.35 -8.79 -20.31
C ARG A 398 -34.08 -9.86 -21.10
N TRP A 399 -34.11 -9.73 -22.42
CA TRP A 399 -34.74 -10.71 -23.31
C TRP A 399 -33.98 -12.04 -23.28
N LEU A 400 -32.64 -12.03 -23.35
CA LEU A 400 -31.79 -13.21 -23.23
C LEU A 400 -31.99 -13.95 -21.92
N PHE A 401 -31.99 -13.24 -20.80
CA PHE A 401 -32.25 -13.86 -19.48
C PHE A 401 -33.67 -14.41 -19.35
N ALA A 402 -34.66 -13.72 -19.90
CA ALA A 402 -36.03 -14.21 -19.93
C ALA A 402 -36.18 -15.48 -20.82
N LEU A 403 -35.42 -15.57 -21.90
CA LEU A 403 -35.35 -16.75 -22.75
C LEU A 403 -34.63 -17.91 -22.07
N GLN A 404 -33.50 -17.63 -21.40
CA GLN A 404 -32.72 -18.60 -20.66
C GLN A 404 -33.49 -19.17 -19.44
N ALA A 405 -34.33 -18.35 -18.80
CA ALA A 405 -35.22 -18.80 -17.73
C ALA A 405 -36.28 -19.82 -18.24
N LYS A 406 -36.52 -19.88 -19.56
CA LYS A 406 -37.33 -20.90 -20.23
C LYS A 406 -36.43 -21.94 -20.87
N LEU A 407 -35.67 -22.66 -20.06
CA LEU A 407 -34.61 -23.59 -20.46
C LEU A 407 -35.00 -24.50 -21.67
N PRO A 408 -36.20 -25.12 -21.73
CA PRO A 408 -36.56 -25.98 -22.89
C PRO A 408 -36.62 -25.22 -24.22
N ILE A 409 -37.06 -23.95 -24.22
CA ILE A 409 -37.12 -23.09 -25.41
C ILE A 409 -35.71 -22.68 -25.84
N PHE A 410 -34.86 -22.33 -24.89
CA PHE A 410 -33.46 -21.97 -25.15
C PHE A 410 -32.67 -23.14 -25.72
N GLU A 411 -32.81 -24.34 -25.15
CA GLU A 411 -32.21 -25.58 -25.64
C GLU A 411 -32.72 -25.96 -27.05
N ALA A 412 -34.01 -25.78 -27.32
CA ALA A 412 -34.57 -26.00 -28.65
C ALA A 412 -33.97 -25.04 -29.70
N ILE A 413 -33.80 -23.78 -29.36
CA ILE A 413 -33.16 -22.77 -30.24
C ILE A 413 -31.71 -23.13 -30.50
N LEU A 414 -30.94 -23.50 -29.46
CA LEU A 414 -29.53 -23.91 -29.62
C LEU A 414 -29.41 -25.17 -30.48
N THR A 415 -30.28 -26.15 -30.23
CA THR A 415 -30.30 -27.42 -31.01
C THR A 415 -30.66 -27.17 -32.49
N LEU A 416 -31.62 -26.29 -32.73
CA LEU A 416 -32.00 -25.92 -34.11
C LEU A 416 -30.87 -25.14 -34.80
N SER A 417 -30.23 -24.22 -34.09
CA SER A 417 -29.06 -23.47 -34.60
C SER A 417 -27.92 -24.41 -34.96
N ALA A 418 -27.59 -25.37 -34.08
CA ALA A 418 -26.55 -26.37 -34.33
C ALA A 418 -26.87 -27.24 -35.54
N LYS A 419 -28.14 -27.71 -35.68
CA LYS A 419 -28.58 -28.53 -36.81
C LYS A 419 -28.59 -27.77 -38.13
N THR A 420 -28.76 -26.46 -38.11
CA THR A 420 -28.81 -25.61 -39.28
C THR A 420 -27.48 -24.86 -39.56
N GLN A 421 -26.44 -25.19 -38.81
CA GLN A 421 -25.14 -24.50 -38.90
C GLN A 421 -24.59 -24.51 -40.34
N SER A 422 -24.64 -25.62 -41.05
CA SER A 422 -24.20 -25.75 -42.42
C SER A 422 -25.00 -24.84 -43.41
N TRP A 423 -26.24 -24.49 -43.06
CA TRP A 423 -27.06 -23.57 -43.85
C TRP A 423 -26.67 -22.12 -43.56
N TRP A 424 -26.36 -21.80 -42.31
CA TRP A 424 -25.92 -20.46 -41.89
C TRP A 424 -24.51 -20.11 -42.38
N ASP A 425 -23.69 -21.09 -42.65
CA ASP A 425 -22.34 -20.92 -43.23
C ASP A 425 -22.33 -20.61 -44.73
N ARG A 426 -23.51 -20.65 -45.40
CA ARG A 426 -23.65 -20.23 -46.81
C ARG A 426 -23.53 -18.71 -46.93
N PRO A 427 -23.01 -18.18 -48.09
CA PRO A 427 -22.74 -16.74 -48.27
C PRO A 427 -23.92 -15.82 -48.03
N VAL A 428 -25.14 -16.20 -48.47
CA VAL A 428 -26.36 -15.38 -48.30
C VAL A 428 -26.86 -15.36 -46.84
N PRO A 429 -27.03 -16.47 -46.18
CA PRO A 429 -27.39 -16.49 -44.75
C PRO A 429 -26.32 -15.81 -43.86
N ARG A 430 -25.05 -15.97 -44.19
CA ARG A 430 -23.94 -15.33 -43.48
C ARG A 430 -24.02 -13.79 -43.60
N ALA A 431 -24.32 -13.26 -44.76
CA ALA A 431 -24.51 -11.82 -44.96
C ALA A 431 -25.71 -11.27 -44.17
N ILE A 432 -26.78 -12.05 -44.00
CA ILE A 432 -27.93 -11.69 -43.16
C ILE A 432 -27.54 -11.72 -41.67
N LEU A 433 -26.82 -12.74 -41.22
CA LEU A 433 -26.29 -12.83 -39.85
C LEU A 433 -25.33 -11.71 -39.54
N GLU A 434 -24.41 -11.41 -40.44
CA GLU A 434 -23.47 -10.28 -40.32
C GLU A 434 -24.20 -8.93 -40.22
N ARG A 435 -25.29 -8.73 -40.97
CA ARG A 435 -26.14 -7.55 -40.84
C ARG A 435 -26.90 -7.46 -39.52
N LEU A 436 -27.42 -8.59 -39.04
CA LEU A 436 -28.15 -8.66 -37.77
C LEU A 436 -27.21 -8.63 -36.56
N ALA A 437 -26.01 -9.22 -36.69
CA ALA A 437 -25.00 -9.25 -35.68
C ALA A 437 -24.01 -8.06 -35.72
N ALA A 438 -24.03 -7.28 -36.85
CA ALA A 438 -23.11 -6.14 -37.05
C ALA A 438 -23.08 -5.14 -35.87
N PRO A 439 -24.21 -4.80 -35.23
CA PRO A 439 -24.17 -3.95 -34.06
C PRO A 439 -23.46 -4.60 -32.86
N VAL A 440 -23.54 -5.94 -32.71
CA VAL A 440 -22.90 -6.71 -31.63
C VAL A 440 -21.43 -6.95 -31.96
N MET A 441 -21.15 -7.39 -33.20
CA MET A 441 -19.79 -7.65 -33.68
C MET A 441 -18.96 -6.35 -33.81
N LYS A 442 -19.58 -5.24 -34.19
CA LYS A 442 -18.91 -3.93 -34.20
C LYS A 442 -18.55 -3.45 -32.82
N ARG A 443 -19.33 -3.81 -31.81
CA ARG A 443 -18.97 -3.56 -30.38
C ARG A 443 -17.83 -4.47 -29.89
N ILE A 444 -17.78 -5.72 -30.35
CA ILE A 444 -16.69 -6.65 -29.98
C ILE A 444 -15.39 -6.28 -30.70
N ALA A 445 -15.46 -5.79 -31.94
CA ALA A 445 -14.29 -5.42 -32.74
C ALA A 445 -13.77 -3.99 -32.43
N THR A 446 -14.53 -3.17 -31.72
CA THR A 446 -14.13 -1.82 -31.29
C THR A 446 -13.84 -1.76 -29.77
N THR A 447 -13.89 -2.89 -29.07
CA THR A 447 -13.36 -3.12 -27.74
C THR A 447 -12.12 -3.99 -27.80
#